data_2fd42316c9cdb79e731e902932b20996
#
_entry.id   2fd42316c9cdb79e731e902932b20996
#
_cell.length_a   1.000
_cell.length_b   1.000
_cell.length_c   1.000
_cell.angle_alpha   90.00
_cell.angle_beta   90.00
_cell.angle_gamma   90.00
#
_symmetry.space_group_name_H-M   'P 1'
#
loop_
_entity.id
_entity.type
_entity.pdbx_description
1 polymer ?
#
loop_
_entity_poly.entity_id
_entity_poly.type
_entity_poly.pdbx_seq_one_letter_code
_entity_poly.pdbx_strand_id
1 'polypeptide(L)'
;MKHLVAHSLKMHKIQTASIIVSIALSVMLMTTFGLVYGGVQQGIETSKARGGADVMAVPTDAMQYIDETELLYTGAPAPVYMDEDIVDKIESVEGDIKVSPQFYGQTLNSGCCSTTGETRLIGIDPSTDFVVSALTSKDAISSLDEQSVIVGSAVGGVTNDSLTIRGTKYHVVATMAETGTGFDSSIVADIDVVRNISRDLEGYEHYWEKNGDPSTLISCVMIDIADDDPATLTAVKARISLSGEATPLVRSEVVDKSTAQLQSAFFLLLVSAAIMVVITLLQLFARFYSSVWDRKKELALYRAVGASKSDLRKLILLEIEVLVGAGLVCGVILGFAAQSVLLGVMQEGLAFPYMPLDVGLSIAIVAIIVVAIELVSLLSIIVPLRQIERLDPSAAMQQGDID
;
A
#
# COMPACT_ATOMS: atom_id res chain seq x y z
N MET A 1 31.72 -12.10 31.21
CA MET A 1 30.86 -10.97 30.80
C MET A 1 29.44 -11.40 30.43
N LYS A 2 29.21 -12.33 29.50
CA LYS A 2 27.83 -12.76 29.12
C LYS A 2 26.98 -13.24 30.30
N HIS A 3 27.54 -13.98 31.26
CA HIS A 3 26.83 -14.44 32.47
C HIS A 3 26.44 -13.28 33.42
N LEU A 4 27.30 -12.27 33.53
CA LEU A 4 27.01 -11.05 34.31
C LEU A 4 25.87 -10.23 33.71
N VAL A 5 25.86 -10.06 32.39
CA VAL A 5 24.77 -9.39 31.66
C VAL A 5 23.45 -10.14 31.86
N ALA A 6 23.44 -11.44 31.66
CA ALA A 6 22.23 -12.25 31.84
C ALA A 6 21.68 -12.22 33.29
N HIS A 7 22.57 -12.13 34.29
CA HIS A 7 22.18 -12.03 35.70
C HIS A 7 21.59 -10.64 36.00
N SER A 8 22.21 -9.60 35.51
CA SER A 8 21.73 -8.20 35.62
C SER A 8 20.33 -8.02 35.03
N LEU A 9 20.11 -8.52 33.82
CA LEU A 9 18.81 -8.45 33.15
C LEU A 9 17.72 -9.23 33.91
N LYS A 10 18.07 -10.35 34.54
CA LYS A 10 17.12 -11.13 35.39
C LYS A 10 16.76 -10.42 36.69
N MET A 11 17.66 -9.66 37.29
CA MET A 11 17.38 -8.92 38.52
C MET A 11 16.39 -7.78 38.31
N HIS A 12 16.45 -7.11 37.16
CA HIS A 12 15.62 -5.94 36.81
C HIS A 12 14.58 -6.24 35.72
N LYS A 13 13.84 -7.34 35.83
CA LYS A 13 12.91 -7.87 34.82
C LYS A 13 11.90 -6.84 34.29
N ILE A 14 11.28 -6.06 35.18
CA ILE A 14 10.26 -5.05 34.82
C ILE A 14 10.88 -3.91 34.00
N GLN A 15 12.08 -3.46 34.40
CA GLN A 15 12.81 -2.41 33.68
C GLN A 15 13.27 -2.91 32.31
N THR A 16 13.84 -4.10 32.25
CA THR A 16 14.26 -4.78 31.03
C THR A 16 13.08 -4.93 30.05
N ALA A 17 11.95 -5.45 30.53
CA ALA A 17 10.75 -5.61 29.71
C ALA A 17 10.22 -4.26 29.17
N SER A 18 10.20 -3.22 30.02
CA SER A 18 9.74 -1.88 29.60
C SER A 18 10.61 -1.29 28.49
N ILE A 19 11.92 -1.47 28.54
CA ILE A 19 12.84 -1.00 27.49
C ILE A 19 12.59 -1.77 26.19
N ILE A 20 12.56 -3.10 26.26
CA ILE A 20 12.33 -3.95 25.08
C ILE A 20 10.98 -3.61 24.43
N VAL A 21 9.92 -3.46 25.21
CA VAL A 21 8.58 -3.10 24.69
C VAL A 21 8.57 -1.73 24.05
N SER A 22 9.23 -0.74 24.65
CA SER A 22 9.29 0.62 24.08
C SER A 22 10.03 0.64 22.73
N ILE A 23 11.17 -0.06 22.63
CA ILE A 23 11.92 -0.17 21.39
C ILE A 23 11.10 -0.96 20.36
N ALA A 24 10.54 -2.10 20.76
CA ALA A 24 9.74 -2.94 19.87
C ALA A 24 8.53 -2.19 19.30
N LEU A 25 7.85 -1.38 20.10
CA LEU A 25 6.71 -0.58 19.66
C LEU A 25 7.14 0.50 18.66
N SER A 26 8.25 1.19 18.92
CA SER A 26 8.79 2.20 17.99
C SER A 26 9.20 1.58 16.65
N VAL A 27 9.91 0.46 16.69
CA VAL A 27 10.35 -0.28 15.49
C VAL A 27 9.15 -0.85 14.72
N MET A 28 8.16 -1.41 15.43
CA MET A 28 6.92 -1.91 14.86
C MET A 28 6.23 -0.81 14.04
N LEU A 29 6.00 0.37 14.62
CA LEU A 29 5.35 1.49 13.95
C LEU A 29 6.15 1.95 12.73
N MET A 30 7.45 2.16 12.88
CA MET A 30 8.31 2.60 11.76
C MET A 30 8.33 1.57 10.63
N THR A 31 8.41 0.29 10.94
CA THR A 31 8.43 -0.79 9.95
C THR A 31 7.08 -0.87 9.22
N THR A 32 5.97 -0.89 9.97
CA THR A 32 4.62 -0.94 9.39
C THR A 32 4.41 0.23 8.43
N PHE A 33 4.66 1.46 8.89
CA PHE A 33 4.44 2.64 8.06
C PHE A 33 5.42 2.75 6.89
N GLY A 34 6.67 2.41 7.10
CA GLY A 34 7.68 2.43 6.03
C GLY A 34 7.35 1.48 4.88
N LEU A 35 6.90 0.27 5.21
CA LEU A 35 6.53 -0.73 4.21
C LEU A 35 5.20 -0.39 3.50
N VAL A 36 4.19 0.08 4.24
CA VAL A 36 2.91 0.49 3.65
C VAL A 36 3.10 1.70 2.75
N TYR A 37 3.84 2.72 3.20
CA TYR A 37 4.15 3.89 2.38
C TYR A 37 4.88 3.52 1.10
N GLY A 38 5.93 2.70 1.21
CA GLY A 38 6.68 2.24 0.04
C GLY A 38 5.80 1.46 -0.94
N GLY A 39 4.93 0.57 -0.44
CA GLY A 39 4.01 -0.21 -1.27
C GLY A 39 2.96 0.65 -1.99
N VAL A 40 2.43 1.68 -1.33
CA VAL A 40 1.51 2.65 -1.96
C VAL A 40 2.22 3.47 -3.02
N GLN A 41 3.44 3.97 -2.75
CA GLN A 41 4.24 4.71 -3.75
C GLN A 41 4.54 3.85 -4.97
N GLN A 42 4.94 2.61 -4.76
CA GLN A 42 5.19 1.67 -5.85
C GLN A 42 3.91 1.36 -6.65
N GLY A 43 2.77 1.22 -5.97
CA GLY A 43 1.47 1.04 -6.60
C GLY A 43 1.09 2.23 -7.50
N ILE A 44 1.26 3.47 -7.01
CA ILE A 44 1.01 4.69 -7.78
C ILE A 44 1.94 4.78 -9.00
N GLU A 45 3.23 4.53 -8.83
CA GLU A 45 4.20 4.57 -9.93
C GLU A 45 3.91 3.50 -10.98
N THR A 46 3.57 2.29 -10.55
CA THR A 46 3.23 1.19 -11.46
C THR A 46 1.93 1.48 -12.20
N SER A 47 0.92 2.01 -11.51
CA SER A 47 -0.34 2.42 -12.13
C SER A 47 -0.13 3.53 -13.17
N LYS A 48 0.79 4.47 -12.93
CA LYS A 48 1.18 5.49 -13.92
C LYS A 48 1.90 4.89 -15.13
N ALA A 49 2.81 3.94 -14.90
CA ALA A 49 3.67 3.38 -15.93
C ALA A 49 2.97 2.33 -16.82
N ARG A 50 2.02 1.57 -16.27
CA ARG A 50 1.35 0.46 -16.95
C ARG A 50 0.06 0.84 -17.68
N GLY A 51 -0.18 2.09 -17.86
CA GLY A 51 -1.29 2.49 -18.66
C GLY A 51 -2.50 2.93 -17.85
N GLY A 52 -3.42 3.24 -18.53
CA GLY A 52 -4.64 3.88 -18.19
C GLY A 52 -4.77 5.06 -19.14
N ALA A 53 -5.98 5.45 -19.34
CA ALA A 53 -6.31 6.62 -20.11
C ALA A 53 -5.83 7.90 -19.40
N ASP A 54 -5.51 8.93 -20.11
CA ASP A 54 -5.24 10.26 -19.55
C ASP A 54 -6.52 10.92 -19.08
N VAL A 55 -7.62 10.62 -19.78
CA VAL A 55 -8.97 11.07 -19.43
C VAL A 55 -9.92 9.87 -19.47
N MET A 56 -10.75 9.76 -18.45
CA MET A 56 -11.87 8.84 -18.40
C MET A 56 -13.16 9.65 -18.41
N ALA A 57 -13.96 9.49 -19.45
CA ALA A 57 -15.31 10.07 -19.48
C ALA A 57 -16.29 9.11 -18.81
N VAL A 58 -17.00 9.55 -17.79
CA VAL A 58 -17.98 8.75 -17.03
C VAL A 58 -19.34 9.45 -17.04
N PRO A 59 -20.45 8.72 -16.92
CA PRO A 59 -21.78 9.32 -16.81
C PRO A 59 -21.82 10.37 -15.69
N THR A 60 -22.45 11.51 -15.93
CA THR A 60 -22.49 12.62 -14.97
C THR A 60 -23.13 12.22 -13.64
N ASP A 61 -24.12 11.32 -13.63
CA ASP A 61 -24.76 10.82 -12.44
C ASP A 61 -23.91 9.79 -11.65
N ALA A 62 -22.88 9.22 -12.27
CA ALA A 62 -21.93 8.31 -11.59
C ALA A 62 -21.25 9.00 -10.41
N MET A 63 -20.90 10.27 -10.56
CA MET A 63 -20.20 11.06 -9.54
C MET A 63 -21.02 11.31 -8.27
N GLN A 64 -22.32 10.99 -8.26
CA GLN A 64 -23.14 11.05 -7.06
C GLN A 64 -23.00 9.82 -6.17
N TYR A 65 -22.51 8.72 -6.72
CA TYR A 65 -22.49 7.42 -6.05
C TYR A 65 -21.07 6.89 -5.82
N ILE A 66 -20.08 7.39 -6.56
CA ILE A 66 -18.74 6.83 -6.58
C ILE A 66 -17.70 7.95 -6.49
N ASP A 67 -16.67 7.75 -5.67
CA ASP A 67 -15.53 8.64 -5.58
C ASP A 67 -14.65 8.58 -6.86
N GLU A 68 -14.12 9.71 -7.29
CA GLU A 68 -13.24 9.82 -8.47
C GLU A 68 -12.03 8.86 -8.39
N THR A 69 -11.47 8.72 -7.19
CA THR A 69 -10.32 7.85 -6.92
C THR A 69 -10.71 6.37 -7.03
N GLU A 70 -11.91 6.04 -6.57
CA GLU A 70 -12.44 4.68 -6.63
C GLU A 70 -12.68 4.24 -8.07
N LEU A 71 -13.27 5.10 -8.91
CA LEU A 71 -13.46 4.83 -10.32
C LEU A 71 -12.12 4.60 -11.04
N LEU A 72 -11.16 5.48 -10.81
CA LEU A 72 -9.89 5.48 -11.56
C LEU A 72 -8.97 4.32 -11.17
N TYR A 73 -8.87 4.01 -9.87
CA TYR A 73 -7.90 3.03 -9.36
C TYR A 73 -8.51 1.65 -9.09
N THR A 74 -9.74 1.58 -8.62
CA THR A 74 -10.35 0.30 -8.35
C THR A 74 -11.18 -0.18 -9.52
N GLY A 75 -11.49 0.72 -10.48
CA GLY A 75 -12.44 0.42 -11.54
C GLY A 75 -13.73 -0.09 -10.92
N ALA A 76 -14.23 0.56 -9.84
CA ALA A 76 -15.41 0.11 -9.14
C ALA A 76 -16.54 -0.13 -10.17
N PRO A 77 -17.10 -1.33 -10.26
CA PRO A 77 -18.16 -1.59 -11.19
C PRO A 77 -19.41 -0.88 -10.66
N ALA A 78 -19.54 0.37 -11.07
CA ALA A 78 -20.82 1.03 -10.90
C ALA A 78 -21.72 0.62 -12.05
N PRO A 79 -22.96 0.24 -11.79
CA PRO A 79 -23.95 0.06 -12.82
C PRO A 79 -24.43 1.44 -13.29
N VAL A 80 -23.51 2.20 -13.88
CA VAL A 80 -23.74 3.51 -14.47
C VAL A 80 -23.50 3.42 -15.95
N TYR A 81 -24.42 3.94 -16.73
CA TYR A 81 -24.44 3.74 -18.16
C TYR A 81 -24.80 5.06 -18.86
N MET A 82 -24.22 5.26 -20.04
CA MET A 82 -24.51 6.33 -20.96
C MET A 82 -24.56 5.79 -22.38
N ASP A 83 -25.14 6.56 -23.28
CA ASP A 83 -25.22 6.17 -24.68
C ASP A 83 -23.85 6.15 -25.35
N GLU A 84 -23.60 5.15 -26.20
CA GLU A 84 -22.35 4.99 -26.94
C GLU A 84 -22.06 6.14 -27.92
N ASP A 85 -23.09 6.90 -28.34
CA ASP A 85 -22.97 8.07 -29.24
C ASP A 85 -21.95 9.12 -28.75
N ILE A 86 -21.60 9.10 -27.47
CA ILE A 86 -20.57 9.99 -26.93
C ILE A 86 -19.17 9.70 -27.48
N VAL A 87 -18.91 8.47 -27.92
CA VAL A 87 -17.63 8.07 -28.51
C VAL A 87 -17.36 8.88 -29.76
N ASP A 88 -18.32 8.93 -30.68
CA ASP A 88 -18.22 9.71 -31.93
C ASP A 88 -18.01 11.21 -31.65
N LYS A 89 -18.68 11.74 -30.61
CA LYS A 89 -18.53 13.15 -30.21
C LYS A 89 -17.10 13.43 -29.72
N ILE A 90 -16.48 12.47 -28.99
CA ILE A 90 -15.12 12.61 -28.48
C ILE A 90 -14.10 12.44 -29.62
N GLU A 91 -14.28 11.47 -30.51
CA GLU A 91 -13.41 11.24 -31.66
C GLU A 91 -13.38 12.39 -32.64
N SER A 92 -14.44 13.24 -32.66
CA SER A 92 -14.47 14.46 -33.45
C SER A 92 -13.57 15.58 -32.96
N VAL A 93 -12.88 15.43 -31.84
CA VAL A 93 -11.90 16.41 -31.32
C VAL A 93 -10.65 16.38 -32.20
N GLU A 94 -10.16 17.57 -32.62
CA GLU A 94 -8.90 17.67 -33.35
C GLU A 94 -7.72 17.33 -32.40
N GLY A 95 -6.90 16.36 -32.78
CA GLY A 95 -5.74 15.92 -32.03
C GLY A 95 -5.43 14.44 -32.25
N ASP A 96 -4.26 14.01 -31.82
CA ASP A 96 -3.89 12.59 -31.86
C ASP A 96 -4.37 11.93 -30.54
N ILE A 97 -5.56 11.37 -30.61
CA ILE A 97 -6.24 10.72 -29.47
C ILE A 97 -6.60 9.28 -29.82
N LYS A 98 -6.52 8.40 -28.81
CA LYS A 98 -7.12 7.06 -28.88
C LYS A 98 -8.31 7.00 -27.93
N VAL A 99 -9.38 6.41 -28.39
CA VAL A 99 -10.63 6.31 -27.66
C VAL A 99 -11.02 4.83 -27.55
N SER A 100 -11.33 4.38 -26.35
CA SER A 100 -11.76 3.00 -26.09
C SER A 100 -12.94 3.00 -25.14
N PRO A 101 -14.12 2.60 -25.61
CA PRO A 101 -15.30 2.42 -24.76
C PRO A 101 -15.16 1.17 -23.89
N GLN A 102 -15.69 1.24 -22.67
CA GLN A 102 -15.78 0.10 -21.78
C GLN A 102 -17.18 -0.04 -21.22
N PHE A 103 -17.64 -1.27 -21.07
CA PHE A 103 -18.90 -1.60 -20.44
C PHE A 103 -18.65 -2.40 -19.15
N TYR A 104 -19.14 -1.93 -18.03
CA TYR A 104 -19.02 -2.61 -16.75
C TYR A 104 -20.24 -3.49 -16.50
N GLY A 105 -20.02 -4.79 -16.51
CA GLY A 105 -20.98 -5.75 -16.07
C GLY A 105 -21.10 -5.81 -14.55
N GLN A 106 -21.84 -6.78 -14.08
CA GLN A 106 -21.97 -7.02 -12.63
C GLN A 106 -20.67 -7.49 -11.99
N THR A 107 -20.56 -7.31 -10.69
CA THR A 107 -19.57 -8.01 -9.87
C THR A 107 -19.96 -9.47 -9.72
N LEU A 108 -19.07 -10.37 -10.10
CA LEU A 108 -19.23 -11.80 -10.01
C LEU A 108 -18.74 -12.28 -8.63
N ASN A 109 -19.38 -13.32 -8.12
CA ASN A 109 -18.98 -13.96 -6.87
C ASN A 109 -19.07 -15.48 -6.97
N SER A 110 -18.60 -16.19 -5.95
CA SER A 110 -18.63 -17.65 -5.90
C SER A 110 -20.03 -18.29 -5.95
N GLY A 111 -21.09 -17.50 -5.80
CA GLY A 111 -22.47 -17.98 -5.88
C GLY A 111 -22.95 -18.17 -7.32
N CYS A 112 -22.42 -17.42 -8.29
CA CYS A 112 -22.80 -17.50 -9.71
C CYS A 112 -21.69 -18.10 -10.60
N CYS A 113 -20.47 -18.14 -10.09
CA CYS A 113 -19.31 -18.34 -10.94
C CYS A 113 -18.27 -19.21 -10.23
N SER A 114 -17.29 -19.73 -10.98
CA SER A 114 -16.18 -20.51 -10.40
C SER A 114 -15.10 -19.64 -9.75
N THR A 115 -15.29 -18.30 -9.73
CA THR A 115 -14.31 -17.36 -9.16
C THR A 115 -14.22 -17.46 -7.64
N THR A 116 -13.03 -17.24 -7.10
CA THR A 116 -12.82 -17.10 -5.66
C THR A 116 -12.80 -15.62 -5.30
N GLY A 117 -13.79 -15.15 -4.54
CA GLY A 117 -13.94 -13.74 -4.17
C GLY A 117 -14.81 -12.94 -5.16
N GLU A 118 -14.89 -11.65 -4.90
CA GLU A 118 -15.57 -10.69 -5.77
C GLU A 118 -14.70 -10.38 -6.99
N THR A 119 -15.27 -10.56 -8.18
CA THR A 119 -14.55 -10.38 -9.44
C THR A 119 -15.40 -9.50 -10.36
N ARG A 120 -14.77 -8.53 -10.98
CA ARG A 120 -15.44 -7.59 -11.88
C ARG A 120 -15.50 -8.15 -13.29
N LEU A 121 -16.57 -7.81 -14.00
CA LEU A 121 -16.71 -8.14 -15.41
C LEU A 121 -16.63 -6.86 -16.24
N ILE A 122 -15.64 -6.76 -17.12
CA ILE A 122 -15.36 -5.59 -17.95
C ILE A 122 -15.45 -6.00 -19.41
N GLY A 123 -16.30 -5.32 -20.18
CA GLY A 123 -16.38 -5.44 -21.63
C GLY A 123 -15.51 -4.38 -22.30
N ILE A 124 -14.70 -4.80 -23.25
CA ILE A 124 -13.87 -3.92 -24.09
C ILE A 124 -14.13 -4.17 -25.56
N ASP A 125 -13.90 -3.18 -26.40
CA ASP A 125 -13.81 -3.40 -27.84
C ASP A 125 -12.35 -3.78 -28.20
N PRO A 126 -12.10 -5.04 -28.63
CA PRO A 126 -10.74 -5.48 -28.94
C PRO A 126 -10.03 -4.67 -30.03
N SER A 127 -10.81 -3.97 -30.87
CA SER A 127 -10.26 -3.19 -31.99
C SER A 127 -9.70 -1.83 -31.57
N THR A 128 -10.26 -1.22 -30.52
CA THR A 128 -9.92 0.10 -30.03
C THR A 128 -9.21 0.10 -28.69
N ASP A 129 -9.18 -1.05 -27.98
CA ASP A 129 -8.63 -1.12 -26.65
C ASP A 129 -7.10 -0.89 -26.64
N PHE A 130 -6.68 0.06 -25.82
CA PHE A 130 -5.29 0.35 -25.53
C PHE A 130 -4.95 0.11 -24.02
N VAL A 131 -5.96 0.02 -23.16
CA VAL A 131 -5.79 -0.10 -21.71
C VAL A 131 -5.40 -1.51 -21.33
N VAL A 132 -6.22 -2.50 -21.69
CA VAL A 132 -5.97 -3.91 -21.40
C VAL A 132 -4.83 -4.45 -22.26
N SER A 133 -4.68 -3.94 -23.49
CA SER A 133 -3.58 -4.29 -24.39
C SER A 133 -2.20 -3.88 -23.84
N ALA A 134 -2.12 -2.89 -22.98
CA ALA A 134 -0.90 -2.53 -22.27
C ALA A 134 -0.57 -3.50 -21.11
N LEU A 135 -1.53 -4.26 -20.63
CA LEU A 135 -1.41 -5.19 -19.49
C LEU A 135 -1.22 -6.66 -19.93
N THR A 136 -1.42 -6.95 -21.21
CA THR A 136 -1.30 -8.29 -21.78
C THR A 136 -0.69 -8.22 -23.18
N SER A 137 -0.65 -9.34 -23.90
CA SER A 137 -0.17 -9.36 -25.29
C SER A 137 -1.25 -8.91 -26.27
N LYS A 138 -0.85 -8.23 -27.34
CA LYS A 138 -1.78 -7.88 -28.44
C LYS A 138 -2.44 -9.12 -29.07
N ASP A 139 -1.74 -10.24 -29.12
CA ASP A 139 -2.28 -11.48 -29.65
C ASP A 139 -3.43 -12.01 -28.78
N ALA A 140 -3.35 -11.86 -27.46
CA ALA A 140 -4.41 -12.21 -26.53
C ALA A 140 -5.67 -11.36 -26.73
N ILE A 141 -5.52 -10.04 -26.92
CA ILE A 141 -6.65 -9.16 -27.23
C ILE A 141 -7.30 -9.56 -28.55
N SER A 142 -6.50 -9.78 -29.58
CA SER A 142 -7.03 -10.17 -30.91
C SER A 142 -7.67 -11.58 -30.92
N SER A 143 -7.44 -12.39 -29.91
CA SER A 143 -8.03 -13.73 -29.75
C SER A 143 -9.29 -13.75 -28.91
N LEU A 144 -9.74 -12.57 -28.42
CA LEU A 144 -11.02 -12.47 -27.73
C LEU A 144 -12.17 -12.75 -28.69
N ASP A 145 -13.03 -13.68 -28.31
CA ASP A 145 -14.24 -14.08 -29.00
C ASP A 145 -15.40 -14.28 -28.00
N GLU A 146 -16.52 -14.76 -28.48
CA GLU A 146 -17.75 -14.98 -27.68
C GLU A 146 -17.54 -15.97 -26.51
N GLN A 147 -16.48 -16.78 -26.51
CA GLN A 147 -16.24 -17.83 -25.51
C GLN A 147 -14.88 -17.71 -24.82
N SER A 148 -14.23 -16.58 -24.98
CA SER A 148 -12.90 -16.34 -24.40
C SER A 148 -12.88 -15.13 -23.48
N VAL A 149 -11.97 -15.16 -22.50
CA VAL A 149 -11.78 -14.09 -21.52
C VAL A 149 -10.30 -13.91 -21.18
N ILE A 150 -9.95 -12.70 -20.75
CA ILE A 150 -8.68 -12.37 -20.12
C ILE A 150 -8.96 -12.17 -18.63
N VAL A 151 -8.09 -12.68 -17.76
CA VAL A 151 -8.28 -12.58 -16.31
C VAL A 151 -7.18 -11.72 -15.66
N GLY A 152 -7.54 -11.03 -14.59
CA GLY A 152 -6.59 -10.31 -13.75
C GLY A 152 -5.68 -11.23 -12.95
N SER A 153 -4.56 -10.71 -12.50
CA SER A 153 -3.53 -11.46 -11.76
C SER A 153 -4.03 -12.07 -10.45
N ALA A 154 -5.05 -11.47 -9.81
CA ALA A 154 -5.63 -11.92 -8.55
C ALA A 154 -6.91 -12.76 -8.72
N VAL A 155 -7.39 -12.99 -9.96
CA VAL A 155 -8.59 -13.79 -10.21
C VAL A 155 -8.31 -15.25 -9.93
N GLY A 156 -8.97 -15.81 -8.92
CA GLY A 156 -8.90 -17.23 -8.61
C GLY A 156 -10.03 -18.03 -9.23
N GLY A 157 -9.91 -19.38 -9.17
CA GLY A 157 -10.93 -20.30 -9.69
C GLY A 157 -10.76 -20.71 -11.16
N VAL A 158 -9.67 -20.27 -11.81
CA VAL A 158 -9.30 -20.74 -13.14
C VAL A 158 -8.81 -22.18 -13.06
N THR A 159 -9.38 -23.07 -13.85
CA THR A 159 -9.01 -24.49 -13.90
C THR A 159 -8.87 -24.94 -15.35
N ASN A 160 -7.71 -25.50 -15.71
CA ASN A 160 -7.41 -25.93 -17.08
C ASN A 160 -7.69 -24.84 -18.13
N ASP A 161 -7.15 -23.63 -17.89
CA ASP A 161 -7.31 -22.46 -18.75
C ASP A 161 -8.79 -22.14 -19.05
N SER A 162 -9.63 -22.35 -18.09
CA SER A 162 -11.07 -22.07 -18.23
C SER A 162 -11.71 -21.63 -16.93
N LEU A 163 -12.75 -20.84 -17.09
CA LEU A 163 -13.54 -20.24 -16.02
C LEU A 163 -15.01 -20.39 -16.35
N THR A 164 -15.85 -20.63 -15.36
CA THR A 164 -17.30 -20.70 -15.55
C THR A 164 -17.96 -19.43 -15.02
N ILE A 165 -18.70 -18.75 -15.89
CA ILE A 165 -19.52 -17.58 -15.54
C ILE A 165 -20.98 -17.95 -15.79
N ARG A 166 -21.81 -17.95 -14.74
CA ARG A 166 -23.23 -18.26 -14.80
C ARG A 166 -23.57 -19.57 -15.56
N GLY A 167 -22.73 -20.58 -15.33
CA GLY A 167 -22.94 -21.90 -15.96
C GLY A 167 -22.35 -22.04 -17.36
N THR A 168 -21.93 -20.96 -18.00
CA THR A 168 -21.21 -20.97 -19.29
C THR A 168 -19.72 -21.02 -19.08
N LYS A 169 -19.06 -21.90 -19.82
CA LYS A 169 -17.60 -22.08 -19.72
C LYS A 169 -16.89 -21.16 -20.73
N TYR A 170 -15.96 -20.36 -20.24
CA TYR A 170 -15.11 -19.47 -21.03
C TYR A 170 -13.67 -19.95 -21.01
N HIS A 171 -12.95 -19.80 -22.10
CA HIS A 171 -11.54 -20.08 -22.21
C HIS A 171 -10.73 -18.86 -21.77
N VAL A 172 -9.74 -19.07 -20.90
CA VAL A 172 -8.83 -18.01 -20.45
C VAL A 172 -7.66 -17.93 -21.43
N VAL A 173 -7.63 -16.89 -22.26
CA VAL A 173 -6.59 -16.69 -23.30
C VAL A 173 -5.32 -16.04 -22.75
N ALA A 174 -5.46 -15.26 -21.67
CA ALA A 174 -4.31 -14.63 -21.01
C ALA A 174 -4.62 -14.23 -19.57
N THR A 175 -3.56 -14.00 -18.81
CA THR A 175 -3.62 -13.35 -17.50
C THR A 175 -2.92 -11.98 -17.60
N MET A 176 -3.57 -10.92 -17.12
CA MET A 176 -3.00 -9.56 -17.09
C MET A 176 -1.83 -9.48 -16.12
N ALA A 177 -0.89 -8.60 -16.42
CA ALA A 177 0.18 -8.23 -15.48
C ALA A 177 -0.41 -7.56 -14.23
N GLU A 178 0.19 -7.81 -13.08
CA GLU A 178 -0.22 -7.20 -11.81
C GLU A 178 -0.10 -5.67 -11.87
N THR A 179 -1.16 -4.97 -11.51
CA THR A 179 -1.27 -3.52 -11.58
C THR A 179 -1.37 -2.84 -10.21
N GLY A 180 -1.80 -3.56 -9.19
CA GLY A 180 -2.19 -3.02 -7.89
C GLY A 180 -3.53 -2.26 -7.95
N THR A 181 -4.31 -2.44 -9.02
CA THR A 181 -5.61 -1.80 -9.24
C THR A 181 -6.72 -2.83 -9.35
N GLY A 182 -7.94 -2.37 -9.57
CA GLY A 182 -9.10 -3.24 -9.76
C GLY A 182 -9.02 -4.18 -10.97
N PHE A 183 -8.16 -3.91 -11.92
CA PHE A 183 -7.92 -4.83 -13.03
C PHE A 183 -7.38 -6.20 -12.55
N ASP A 184 -6.63 -6.22 -11.44
CA ASP A 184 -6.12 -7.48 -10.89
C ASP A 184 -7.22 -8.44 -10.46
N SER A 185 -8.38 -7.92 -10.06
CA SER A 185 -9.58 -8.68 -9.67
C SER A 185 -10.68 -8.64 -10.75
N SER A 186 -10.31 -8.42 -12.02
CA SER A 186 -11.27 -8.28 -13.11
C SER A 186 -11.16 -9.39 -14.13
N ILE A 187 -12.29 -9.72 -14.75
CA ILE A 187 -12.39 -10.54 -15.96
C ILE A 187 -12.76 -9.61 -17.10
N VAL A 188 -12.01 -9.69 -18.17
CA VAL A 188 -12.20 -8.90 -19.38
C VAL A 188 -12.66 -9.79 -20.50
N ALA A 189 -13.70 -9.37 -21.20
CA ALA A 189 -14.23 -10.04 -22.38
C ALA A 189 -14.59 -9.01 -23.47
N ASP A 190 -14.98 -9.49 -24.63
CA ASP A 190 -15.58 -8.64 -25.65
C ASP A 190 -16.80 -7.91 -25.10
N ILE A 191 -16.96 -6.63 -25.47
CA ILE A 191 -18.01 -5.75 -24.94
C ILE A 191 -19.42 -6.33 -25.16
N ASP A 192 -19.67 -6.95 -26.31
CA ASP A 192 -20.98 -7.53 -26.62
C ASP A 192 -21.25 -8.79 -25.80
N VAL A 193 -20.23 -9.56 -25.45
CA VAL A 193 -20.34 -10.71 -24.54
C VAL A 193 -20.79 -10.23 -23.17
N VAL A 194 -20.16 -9.17 -22.64
CA VAL A 194 -20.50 -8.63 -21.32
C VAL A 194 -21.88 -7.98 -21.32
N ARG A 195 -22.24 -7.26 -22.38
CA ARG A 195 -23.58 -6.68 -22.58
C ARG A 195 -24.65 -7.77 -22.57
N ASN A 196 -24.41 -8.88 -23.28
CA ASN A 196 -25.36 -10.02 -23.33
C ASN A 196 -25.50 -10.72 -21.97
N ILE A 197 -24.39 -10.97 -21.26
CA ILE A 197 -24.41 -11.52 -19.90
C ILE A 197 -25.22 -10.61 -18.96
N SER A 198 -25.08 -9.30 -19.10
CA SER A 198 -25.71 -8.31 -18.24
C SER A 198 -27.19 -8.10 -18.58
N ARG A 199 -27.59 -8.23 -19.84
CA ARG A 199 -28.98 -8.11 -20.28
C ARG A 199 -29.90 -9.13 -19.60
N ASP A 200 -29.44 -10.37 -19.51
CA ASP A 200 -30.21 -11.50 -18.98
C ASP A 200 -30.08 -11.65 -17.46
N LEU A 201 -29.66 -10.59 -16.77
CA LEU A 201 -29.42 -10.61 -15.35
C LEU A 201 -30.65 -10.29 -14.54
N GLU A 202 -31.12 -11.27 -13.76
CA GLU A 202 -32.23 -11.11 -12.83
C GLU A 202 -31.94 -10.00 -11.81
N GLY A 203 -32.80 -9.01 -11.71
CA GLY A 203 -32.64 -7.86 -10.85
C GLY A 203 -31.96 -6.63 -11.49
N TYR A 204 -31.54 -6.75 -12.75
CA TYR A 204 -30.94 -5.63 -13.50
C TYR A 204 -31.94 -4.96 -14.46
N GLU A 205 -33.16 -5.47 -14.59
CA GLU A 205 -34.21 -4.95 -15.48
C GLU A 205 -34.45 -3.45 -15.24
N HIS A 206 -34.42 -3.00 -13.99
CA HIS A 206 -34.62 -1.60 -13.64
C HIS A 206 -33.50 -0.65 -14.17
N TYR A 207 -32.27 -1.16 -14.37
CA TYR A 207 -31.22 -0.37 -15.03
C TYR A 207 -31.52 -0.19 -16.52
N TRP A 208 -32.03 -1.25 -17.18
CA TRP A 208 -32.37 -1.20 -18.60
C TRP A 208 -33.65 -0.41 -18.86
N GLU A 209 -34.60 -0.42 -17.94
CA GLU A 209 -35.76 0.46 -17.99
C GLU A 209 -35.39 1.94 -17.89
N LYS A 210 -34.36 2.27 -17.11
CA LYS A 210 -33.89 3.65 -16.92
C LYS A 210 -32.98 4.11 -18.06
N ASN A 211 -32.06 3.30 -18.50
CA ASN A 211 -30.92 3.71 -19.36
C ASN A 211 -31.07 3.25 -20.82
N GLY A 212 -31.94 2.31 -21.12
CA GLY A 212 -32.14 1.75 -22.47
C GLY A 212 -31.53 0.37 -22.66
N ASP A 213 -31.46 -0.05 -23.93
CA ASP A 213 -30.92 -1.37 -24.29
C ASP A 213 -29.41 -1.43 -24.02
N PRO A 214 -28.89 -2.41 -23.26
CA PRO A 214 -27.46 -2.54 -22.98
C PRO A 214 -26.60 -2.66 -24.24
N SER A 215 -27.15 -3.02 -25.40
CA SER A 215 -26.39 -3.12 -26.65
C SER A 215 -25.84 -1.78 -27.17
N THR A 216 -26.42 -0.65 -26.73
CA THR A 216 -26.02 0.71 -27.13
C THR A 216 -25.41 1.48 -25.97
N LEU A 217 -25.22 0.83 -24.83
CA LEU A 217 -24.72 1.48 -23.62
C LEU A 217 -23.26 1.17 -23.37
N ILE A 218 -22.59 2.14 -22.78
CA ILE A 218 -21.24 2.03 -22.25
C ILE A 218 -21.19 2.59 -20.81
N SER A 219 -20.21 2.17 -20.04
CA SER A 219 -20.01 2.65 -18.66
C SER A 219 -18.99 3.78 -18.56
N CYS A 220 -18.00 3.76 -19.44
CA CYS A 220 -17.02 4.85 -19.56
C CYS A 220 -16.33 4.83 -20.92
N VAL A 221 -15.67 5.94 -21.22
CA VAL A 221 -14.79 6.04 -22.37
C VAL A 221 -13.38 6.36 -21.88
N MET A 222 -12.42 5.52 -22.22
CA MET A 222 -11.01 5.74 -21.98
C MET A 222 -10.37 6.51 -23.12
N ILE A 223 -9.59 7.54 -22.81
CA ILE A 223 -9.00 8.43 -23.80
C ILE A 223 -7.52 8.61 -23.49
N ASP A 224 -6.68 8.29 -24.45
CA ASP A 224 -5.22 8.48 -24.42
C ASP A 224 -4.87 9.64 -25.36
N ILE A 225 -4.04 10.56 -24.91
CA ILE A 225 -3.67 11.77 -25.65
C ILE A 225 -2.17 11.70 -25.93
N ALA A 226 -1.81 11.69 -27.21
CA ALA A 226 -0.41 11.65 -27.61
C ALA A 226 0.37 12.83 -27.05
N ASP A 227 1.57 12.55 -26.53
CA ASP A 227 2.50 13.52 -25.97
C ASP A 227 1.94 14.39 -24.83
N ASP A 228 0.87 13.95 -24.14
CA ASP A 228 0.19 14.70 -23.07
C ASP A 228 -0.14 16.15 -23.46
N ASP A 229 -0.52 16.40 -24.72
CA ASP A 229 -0.75 17.74 -25.25
C ASP A 229 -1.84 18.51 -24.47
N PRO A 230 -1.50 19.61 -23.78
CA PRO A 230 -2.47 20.35 -22.96
C PRO A 230 -3.60 20.99 -23.74
N ALA A 231 -3.38 21.32 -25.04
CA ALA A 231 -4.42 21.90 -25.88
C ALA A 231 -5.48 20.85 -26.23
N THR A 232 -5.04 19.68 -26.65
CA THR A 232 -5.91 18.52 -26.90
C THR A 232 -6.63 18.07 -25.64
N LEU A 233 -5.96 17.99 -24.48
CA LEU A 233 -6.58 17.71 -23.18
C LEU A 233 -7.71 18.70 -22.87
N THR A 234 -7.48 20.00 -23.07
CA THR A 234 -8.49 21.03 -22.81
C THR A 234 -9.68 20.88 -23.76
N ALA A 235 -9.44 20.57 -25.03
CA ALA A 235 -10.48 20.37 -26.03
C ALA A 235 -11.33 19.13 -25.72
N VAL A 236 -10.71 18.02 -25.34
CA VAL A 236 -11.38 16.77 -24.92
C VAL A 236 -12.25 17.03 -23.70
N LYS A 237 -11.71 17.66 -22.65
CA LYS A 237 -12.47 18.04 -21.44
C LYS A 237 -13.69 18.91 -21.77
N ALA A 238 -13.50 19.93 -22.61
CA ALA A 238 -14.58 20.81 -23.03
C ALA A 238 -15.65 20.03 -23.82
N ARG A 239 -15.25 19.15 -24.73
CA ARG A 239 -16.18 18.34 -25.53
C ARG A 239 -17.03 17.43 -24.65
N ILE A 240 -16.41 16.72 -23.71
CA ILE A 240 -17.11 15.83 -22.76
C ILE A 240 -18.08 16.65 -21.91
N SER A 241 -17.62 17.75 -21.30
CA SER A 241 -18.48 18.59 -20.44
C SER A 241 -19.64 19.23 -21.19
N LEU A 242 -19.45 19.62 -22.44
CA LEU A 242 -20.50 20.22 -23.28
C LEU A 242 -21.57 19.19 -23.72
N SER A 243 -21.26 17.90 -23.69
CA SER A 243 -22.28 16.87 -23.98
C SER A 243 -23.40 16.86 -22.92
N GLY A 244 -23.09 17.23 -21.68
CA GLY A 244 -24.01 17.18 -20.54
C GLY A 244 -24.29 15.76 -20.01
N GLU A 245 -23.86 14.74 -20.74
CA GLU A 245 -24.11 13.32 -20.44
C GLU A 245 -22.98 12.70 -19.63
N ALA A 246 -21.75 13.22 -19.80
CA ALA A 246 -20.54 12.70 -19.15
C ALA A 246 -19.71 13.79 -18.45
N THR A 247 -18.95 13.35 -17.47
CA THR A 247 -17.97 14.14 -16.71
C THR A 247 -16.56 13.62 -17.02
N PRO A 248 -15.60 14.49 -17.40
CA PRO A 248 -14.24 14.08 -17.64
C PRO A 248 -13.48 13.94 -16.32
N LEU A 249 -12.91 12.77 -16.08
CA LEU A 249 -11.96 12.51 -15.00
C LEU A 249 -10.55 12.50 -15.59
N VAL A 250 -9.75 13.52 -15.28
CA VAL A 250 -8.37 13.61 -15.73
C VAL A 250 -7.48 12.87 -14.75
N ARG A 251 -6.77 11.85 -15.23
CA ARG A 251 -5.92 11.01 -14.37
C ARG A 251 -4.90 11.80 -13.56
N SER A 252 -4.21 12.75 -14.19
CA SER A 252 -3.22 13.58 -13.48
C SER A 252 -3.85 14.39 -12.35
N GLU A 253 -5.03 14.98 -12.54
CA GLU A 253 -5.73 15.76 -11.52
C GLU A 253 -6.19 14.89 -10.34
N VAL A 254 -6.73 13.69 -10.62
CA VAL A 254 -7.17 12.73 -9.59
C VAL A 254 -5.97 12.18 -8.84
N VAL A 255 -4.89 11.81 -9.56
CA VAL A 255 -3.64 11.32 -8.96
C VAL A 255 -3.00 12.39 -8.07
N ASP A 256 -2.93 13.63 -8.53
CA ASP A 256 -2.33 14.73 -7.77
C ASP A 256 -3.14 15.04 -6.51
N LYS A 257 -4.47 15.05 -6.61
CA LYS A 257 -5.38 15.25 -5.47
C LYS A 257 -5.23 14.11 -4.45
N SER A 258 -5.24 12.86 -4.89
CA SER A 258 -5.06 11.69 -4.05
C SER A 258 -3.67 11.64 -3.43
N THR A 259 -2.63 11.94 -4.21
CA THR A 259 -1.25 11.99 -3.75
C THR A 259 -1.04 13.10 -2.71
N ALA A 260 -1.62 14.29 -2.90
CA ALA A 260 -1.54 15.37 -1.93
C ALA A 260 -2.22 15.01 -0.60
N GLN A 261 -3.36 14.33 -0.67
CA GLN A 261 -4.09 13.85 0.50
C GLN A 261 -3.29 12.78 1.24
N LEU A 262 -2.72 11.80 0.52
CA LEU A 262 -1.82 10.79 1.05
C LEU A 262 -0.54 11.40 1.62
N GLN A 263 0.11 12.34 0.93
CA GLN A 263 1.30 13.03 1.42
C GLN A 263 1.04 13.73 2.75
N SER A 264 -0.12 14.35 2.93
CA SER A 264 -0.50 14.97 4.20
C SER A 264 -0.62 13.93 5.32
N ALA A 265 -1.28 12.81 5.05
CA ALA A 265 -1.38 11.71 6.02
C ALA A 265 -0.01 11.10 6.34
N PHE A 266 0.82 10.86 5.34
CA PHE A 266 2.17 10.35 5.53
C PHE A 266 3.09 11.34 6.24
N PHE A 267 2.96 12.65 5.99
CA PHE A 267 3.68 13.66 6.75
C PHE A 267 3.34 13.61 8.24
N LEU A 268 2.05 13.48 8.58
CA LEU A 268 1.62 13.30 9.98
C LEU A 268 2.19 12.01 10.59
N LEU A 269 2.23 10.91 9.84
CA LEU A 269 2.83 9.66 10.28
C LEU A 269 4.35 9.79 10.48
N LEU A 270 5.05 10.49 9.57
CA LEU A 270 6.48 10.76 9.70
C LEU A 270 6.79 11.63 10.91
N VAL A 271 5.99 12.66 11.18
CA VAL A 271 6.10 13.49 12.38
C VAL A 271 5.87 12.65 13.64
N SER A 272 4.84 11.80 13.65
CA SER A 272 4.57 10.91 14.80
C SER A 272 5.71 9.89 15.01
N ALA A 273 6.27 9.33 13.95
CA ALA A 273 7.44 8.46 14.03
C ALA A 273 8.67 9.20 14.59
N ALA A 274 8.92 10.43 14.14
CA ALA A 274 10.00 11.27 14.68
C ALA A 274 9.81 11.56 16.18
N ILE A 275 8.58 11.88 16.60
CA ILE A 275 8.25 12.06 18.02
C ILE A 275 8.51 10.77 18.80
N MET A 276 8.11 9.61 18.28
CA MET A 276 8.36 8.31 18.92
C MET A 276 9.86 8.02 19.07
N VAL A 277 10.68 8.35 18.07
CA VAL A 277 12.15 8.24 18.16
C VAL A 277 12.70 9.13 19.28
N VAL A 278 12.24 10.37 19.39
CA VAL A 278 12.64 11.28 20.46
C VAL A 278 12.22 10.77 21.84
N ILE A 279 10.99 10.26 21.97
CA ILE A 279 10.51 9.65 23.22
C ILE A 279 11.37 8.44 23.59
N THR A 280 11.68 7.57 22.62
CA THR A 280 12.54 6.39 22.82
C THR A 280 13.94 6.82 23.29
N LEU A 281 14.53 7.84 22.64
CA LEU A 281 15.83 8.39 23.06
C LEU A 281 15.80 8.89 24.51
N LEU A 282 14.77 9.66 24.87
CA LEU A 282 14.61 10.18 26.25
C LEU A 282 14.40 9.04 27.26
N GLN A 283 13.58 8.05 26.92
CA GLN A 283 13.38 6.88 27.77
C GLN A 283 14.65 6.06 27.96
N LEU A 284 15.38 5.77 26.89
CA LEU A 284 16.65 5.08 26.97
C LEU A 284 17.66 5.87 27.80
N PHE A 285 17.77 7.17 27.54
CA PHE A 285 18.64 8.04 28.31
C PHE A 285 18.30 8.02 29.81
N ALA A 286 17.03 8.22 30.18
CA ALA A 286 16.59 8.20 31.57
C ALA A 286 16.86 6.85 32.24
N ARG A 287 16.61 5.75 31.53
CA ARG A 287 16.84 4.40 32.03
C ARG A 287 18.31 4.07 32.24
N PHE A 288 19.15 4.40 31.27
CA PHE A 288 20.59 4.18 31.42
C PHE A 288 21.21 5.07 32.50
N TYR A 289 20.71 6.29 32.60
CA TYR A 289 21.14 7.20 33.68
C TYR A 289 20.79 6.63 35.05
N SER A 290 19.53 6.18 35.26
CA SER A 290 19.06 5.54 36.51
C SER A 290 19.84 4.23 36.78
N SER A 291 19.97 3.36 35.77
CA SER A 291 20.67 2.07 35.93
C SER A 291 22.13 2.25 36.36
N VAL A 292 22.82 3.24 35.83
CA VAL A 292 24.20 3.58 36.24
C VAL A 292 24.23 4.11 37.66
N TRP A 293 23.28 4.96 38.04
CA TRP A 293 23.18 5.53 39.36
C TRP A 293 22.89 4.48 40.43
N ASP A 294 21.89 3.62 40.19
CA ASP A 294 21.49 2.55 41.10
C ASP A 294 22.60 1.52 41.33
N ARG A 295 23.45 1.29 40.31
CA ARG A 295 24.56 0.33 40.36
C ARG A 295 25.94 0.96 40.67
N LYS A 296 25.95 2.24 41.05
CA LYS A 296 27.19 2.98 41.28
C LYS A 296 28.15 2.28 42.28
N LYS A 297 27.62 1.72 43.37
CA LYS A 297 28.37 0.96 44.37
C LYS A 297 28.95 -0.33 43.79
N GLU A 298 28.15 -1.10 43.06
CA GLU A 298 28.58 -2.35 42.41
C GLU A 298 29.69 -2.09 41.37
N LEU A 299 29.51 -1.06 40.54
CA LEU A 299 30.49 -0.67 39.54
C LEU A 299 31.80 -0.16 40.17
N ALA A 300 31.73 0.54 41.29
CA ALA A 300 32.90 0.94 42.10
C ALA A 300 33.63 -0.27 42.71
N LEU A 301 32.87 -1.29 43.17
CA LEU A 301 33.44 -2.53 43.68
C LEU A 301 34.21 -3.29 42.60
N TYR A 302 33.63 -3.42 41.39
CA TYR A 302 34.35 -4.03 40.26
C TYR A 302 35.68 -3.30 39.96
N ARG A 303 35.71 -1.98 40.05
CA ARG A 303 36.96 -1.20 39.89
C ARG A 303 37.94 -1.46 41.02
N ALA A 304 37.46 -1.57 42.26
CA ALA A 304 38.30 -1.87 43.42
C ALA A 304 38.97 -3.24 43.32
N VAL A 305 38.29 -4.22 42.72
CA VAL A 305 38.79 -5.60 42.48
C VAL A 305 39.66 -5.65 41.20
N GLY A 306 39.89 -4.54 40.49
CA GLY A 306 40.84 -4.45 39.40
C GLY A 306 40.23 -4.39 37.98
N ALA A 307 38.93 -4.23 37.85
CA ALA A 307 38.33 -4.02 36.53
C ALA A 307 38.72 -2.69 35.91
N SER A 308 39.15 -2.68 34.67
CA SER A 308 39.51 -1.47 33.94
C SER A 308 38.24 -0.67 33.54
N LYS A 309 38.44 0.64 33.27
CA LYS A 309 37.37 1.50 32.72
C LYS A 309 36.78 0.89 31.40
N SER A 310 37.65 0.29 30.59
CA SER A 310 37.24 -0.38 29.35
C SER A 310 36.34 -1.59 29.57
N ASP A 311 36.59 -2.35 30.64
CA ASP A 311 35.77 -3.54 30.95
C ASP A 311 34.37 -3.15 31.41
N LEU A 312 34.23 -2.11 32.21
CA LEU A 312 32.94 -1.56 32.63
C LEU A 312 32.16 -0.99 31.43
N ARG A 313 32.86 -0.25 30.56
CA ARG A 313 32.25 0.25 29.32
C ARG A 313 31.72 -0.87 28.44
N LYS A 314 32.51 -1.91 28.21
CA LYS A 314 32.11 -3.07 27.41
C LYS A 314 30.94 -3.82 28.04
N LEU A 315 30.89 -3.93 29.38
CA LEU A 315 29.80 -4.60 30.09
C LEU A 315 28.48 -3.88 29.83
N ILE A 316 28.45 -2.56 29.97
CA ILE A 316 27.25 -1.76 29.79
C ILE A 316 26.83 -1.73 28.32
N LEU A 317 27.78 -1.56 27.39
CA LEU A 317 27.46 -1.63 25.96
C LEU A 317 26.84 -2.97 25.57
N LEU A 318 27.39 -4.09 26.07
CA LEU A 318 26.82 -5.42 25.82
C LEU A 318 25.40 -5.58 26.41
N GLU A 319 25.14 -5.00 27.57
CA GLU A 319 23.82 -5.03 28.18
C GLU A 319 22.79 -4.30 27.30
N ILE A 320 23.16 -3.16 26.77
CA ILE A 320 22.33 -2.34 25.87
C ILE A 320 22.12 -3.01 24.53
N GLU A 321 23.16 -3.51 23.92
CA GLU A 321 23.10 -4.25 22.65
C GLU A 321 22.12 -5.41 22.72
N VAL A 322 22.10 -6.14 23.83
CA VAL A 322 21.15 -7.24 24.04
C VAL A 322 19.72 -6.73 24.17
N LEU A 323 19.48 -5.61 24.87
CA LEU A 323 18.16 -5.02 25.03
C LEU A 323 17.63 -4.44 23.71
N VAL A 324 18.47 -3.69 23.03
CA VAL A 324 18.15 -3.06 21.75
C VAL A 324 17.93 -4.13 20.69
N GLY A 325 18.82 -5.12 20.59
CA GLY A 325 18.68 -6.24 19.65
C GLY A 325 17.41 -7.04 19.88
N ALA A 326 17.04 -7.33 21.14
CA ALA A 326 15.77 -7.99 21.44
C ALA A 326 14.57 -7.13 21.04
N GLY A 327 14.58 -5.84 21.31
CA GLY A 327 13.53 -4.89 20.91
C GLY A 327 13.41 -4.76 19.39
N LEU A 328 14.54 -4.69 18.67
CA LEU A 328 14.59 -4.65 17.21
C LEU A 328 13.96 -5.91 16.58
N VAL A 329 14.38 -7.09 17.02
CA VAL A 329 13.84 -8.36 16.48
C VAL A 329 12.33 -8.46 16.72
N CYS A 330 11.88 -8.21 17.96
CA CYS A 330 10.47 -8.21 18.29
C CYS A 330 9.71 -7.15 17.49
N GLY A 331 10.25 -5.95 17.36
CA GLY A 331 9.62 -4.84 16.67
C GLY A 331 9.46 -5.08 15.18
N VAL A 332 10.48 -5.64 14.51
CA VAL A 332 10.41 -5.99 13.09
C VAL A 332 9.35 -7.07 12.84
N ILE A 333 9.34 -8.14 13.65
CA ILE A 333 8.34 -9.22 13.53
C ILE A 333 6.93 -8.67 13.72
N LEU A 334 6.71 -7.86 14.75
CA LEU A 334 5.42 -7.23 15.02
C LEU A 334 5.05 -6.22 13.91
N GLY A 335 6.03 -5.54 13.32
CA GLY A 335 5.84 -4.60 12.22
C GLY A 335 5.30 -5.27 10.96
N PHE A 336 5.86 -6.41 10.57
CA PHE A 336 5.33 -7.21 9.45
C PHE A 336 3.92 -7.75 9.75
N ALA A 337 3.67 -8.21 10.97
CA ALA A 337 2.34 -8.66 11.37
C ALA A 337 1.31 -7.51 11.35
N ALA A 338 1.68 -6.35 11.88
CA ALA A 338 0.82 -5.15 11.88
C ALA A 338 0.56 -4.62 10.46
N GLN A 339 1.56 -4.68 9.56
CA GLN A 339 1.38 -4.35 8.15
C GLN A 339 0.29 -5.21 7.51
N SER A 340 0.32 -6.53 7.71
CA SER A 340 -0.68 -7.45 7.13
C SER A 340 -2.10 -7.13 7.61
N VAL A 341 -2.26 -6.79 8.90
CA VAL A 341 -3.55 -6.38 9.46
C VAL A 341 -4.00 -5.04 8.88
N LEU A 342 -3.09 -4.06 8.81
CA LEU A 342 -3.40 -2.73 8.28
C LEU A 342 -3.81 -2.80 6.81
N LEU A 343 -3.12 -3.60 6.00
CA LEU A 343 -3.46 -3.81 4.60
C LEU A 343 -4.83 -4.46 4.45
N GLY A 344 -5.18 -5.46 5.28
CA GLY A 344 -6.52 -6.05 5.27
C GLY A 344 -7.62 -5.00 5.50
N VAL A 345 -7.43 -4.12 6.50
CA VAL A 345 -8.39 -3.05 6.78
C VAL A 345 -8.43 -2.00 5.65
N MET A 346 -7.28 -1.68 5.06
CA MET A 346 -7.22 -0.71 3.96
C MET A 346 -7.84 -1.24 2.66
N GLN A 347 -7.70 -2.53 2.37
CA GLN A 347 -8.30 -3.15 1.18
C GLN A 347 -9.83 -3.22 1.26
N GLU A 348 -10.40 -3.30 2.47
CA GLU A 348 -11.85 -3.28 2.67
C GLU A 348 -12.47 -1.87 2.59
N GLY A 349 -11.69 -0.81 2.81
CA GLY A 349 -12.23 0.54 2.98
C GLY A 349 -11.62 1.65 2.13
N LEU A 350 -10.51 1.42 1.44
CA LEU A 350 -9.80 2.47 0.70
C LEU A 350 -9.31 1.98 -0.65
N ALA A 351 -9.72 2.68 -1.69
CA ALA A 351 -9.31 2.46 -3.07
C ALA A 351 -7.93 3.08 -3.34
N PHE A 352 -6.87 2.50 -2.80
CA PHE A 352 -5.51 2.93 -3.13
C PHE A 352 -4.76 1.85 -3.92
N PRO A 353 -4.02 2.22 -4.97
CA PRO A 353 -3.12 1.30 -5.64
C PRO A 353 -2.02 0.91 -4.64
N TYR A 354 -1.97 -0.36 -4.27
CA TYR A 354 -0.93 -0.93 -3.42
C TYR A 354 -0.24 -2.08 -4.15
N MET A 355 1.08 -1.99 -4.25
CA MET A 355 1.90 -3.11 -4.71
C MET A 355 2.86 -3.55 -3.61
N PRO A 356 2.97 -4.87 -3.35
CA PRO A 356 3.98 -5.37 -2.44
C PRO A 356 5.37 -4.91 -2.90
N LEU A 357 6.14 -4.36 -1.96
CA LEU A 357 7.51 -3.97 -2.24
C LEU A 357 8.36 -5.19 -2.61
N ASP A 358 9.28 -4.98 -3.55
CA ASP A 358 10.34 -5.96 -3.79
C ASP A 358 11.10 -6.29 -2.50
N VAL A 359 11.51 -7.56 -2.38
CA VAL A 359 12.21 -8.07 -1.19
C VAL A 359 13.44 -7.24 -0.86
N GLY A 360 14.19 -6.80 -1.89
CA GLY A 360 15.37 -5.97 -1.72
C GLY A 360 15.05 -4.61 -1.09
N LEU A 361 14.00 -3.95 -1.56
CA LEU A 361 13.57 -2.64 -1.03
C LEU A 361 12.99 -2.76 0.38
N SER A 362 12.21 -3.82 0.66
CA SER A 362 11.71 -4.12 2.00
C SER A 362 12.86 -4.31 3.01
N ILE A 363 13.90 -5.06 2.63
CA ILE A 363 15.10 -5.26 3.45
C ILE A 363 15.82 -3.92 3.66
N ALA A 364 15.93 -3.08 2.63
CA ALA A 364 16.59 -1.78 2.74
C ALA A 364 15.87 -0.85 3.74
N ILE A 365 14.54 -0.79 3.69
CA ILE A 365 13.73 -0.01 4.64
C ILE A 365 13.96 -0.49 6.07
N VAL A 366 13.87 -1.81 6.30
CA VAL A 366 14.10 -2.40 7.64
C VAL A 366 15.53 -2.13 8.10
N ALA A 367 16.52 -2.26 7.23
CA ALA A 367 17.92 -1.97 7.57
C ALA A 367 18.15 -0.51 7.99
N ILE A 368 17.53 0.44 7.28
CA ILE A 368 17.58 1.86 7.65
C ILE A 368 16.98 2.09 9.03
N ILE A 369 15.84 1.47 9.35
CA ILE A 369 15.19 1.58 10.66
C ILE A 369 16.07 1.00 11.75
N VAL A 370 16.65 -0.19 11.53
CA VAL A 370 17.58 -0.84 12.46
C VAL A 370 18.77 0.07 12.74
N VAL A 371 19.42 0.60 11.70
CA VAL A 371 20.57 1.51 11.85
C VAL A 371 20.17 2.78 12.59
N ALA A 372 19.00 3.35 12.29
CA ALA A 372 18.52 4.55 12.97
C ALA A 372 18.32 4.32 14.48
N ILE A 373 17.69 3.22 14.87
CA ILE A 373 17.47 2.88 16.29
C ILE A 373 18.78 2.54 17.00
N GLU A 374 19.72 1.85 16.35
CA GLU A 374 21.06 1.61 16.90
C GLU A 374 21.81 2.93 17.15
N LEU A 375 21.76 3.87 16.20
CA LEU A 375 22.36 5.20 16.38
C LEU A 375 21.72 5.94 17.56
N VAL A 376 20.38 5.91 17.68
CA VAL A 376 19.66 6.52 18.80
C VAL A 376 20.07 5.89 20.14
N SER A 377 20.23 4.58 20.19
CA SER A 377 20.65 3.87 21.40
C SER A 377 22.08 4.24 21.80
N LEU A 378 22.99 4.30 20.85
CA LEU A 378 24.37 4.72 21.08
C LEU A 378 24.47 6.18 21.55
N LEU A 379 23.65 7.07 21.00
CA LEU A 379 23.60 8.48 21.43
C LEU A 379 23.09 8.61 22.87
N SER A 380 22.07 7.84 23.25
CA SER A 380 21.50 7.90 24.61
C SER A 380 22.45 7.45 25.71
N ILE A 381 23.47 6.63 25.38
CA ILE A 381 24.42 6.13 26.38
C ILE A 381 25.66 7.01 26.58
N ILE A 382 25.95 7.97 25.69
CA ILE A 382 27.16 8.76 25.71
C ILE A 382 27.34 9.47 27.08
N VAL A 383 26.27 10.05 27.61
CA VAL A 383 26.34 10.79 28.88
C VAL A 383 26.47 9.85 30.08
N PRO A 384 25.64 8.80 30.24
CA PRO A 384 25.80 7.82 31.31
C PRO A 384 27.22 7.19 31.32
N LEU A 385 27.78 6.90 30.17
CA LEU A 385 29.07 6.27 30.03
C LEU A 385 30.20 7.20 30.52
N ARG A 386 30.15 8.51 30.18
CA ARG A 386 31.10 9.50 30.68
C ARG A 386 31.04 9.67 32.19
N GLN A 387 29.90 9.47 32.83
CA GLN A 387 29.77 9.52 34.28
C GLN A 387 30.46 8.34 34.95
N ILE A 388 30.36 7.13 34.39
CA ILE A 388 31.05 5.94 34.90
C ILE A 388 32.55 6.10 34.85
N GLU A 389 33.10 6.70 33.79
CA GLU A 389 34.52 6.94 33.65
C GLU A 389 35.09 7.91 34.71
N ARG A 390 34.21 8.79 35.25
CA ARG A 390 34.56 9.76 36.28
C ARG A 390 34.33 9.27 37.73
N LEU A 391 33.77 8.04 37.90
CA LEU A 391 33.58 7.47 39.23
C LEU A 391 34.92 7.23 39.92
N ASP A 392 35.12 7.89 41.07
CA ASP A 392 36.21 7.59 41.98
C ASP A 392 35.78 6.46 42.94
N PRO A 393 36.48 5.33 42.95
CA PRO A 393 36.13 4.20 43.81
C PRO A 393 36.11 4.55 45.29
N SER A 394 37.01 5.44 45.74
CA SER A 394 37.10 5.84 47.15
C SER A 394 35.91 6.68 47.60
N ALA A 395 35.47 7.63 46.78
CA ALA A 395 34.33 8.49 47.08
C ALA A 395 32.97 7.72 47.03
N ALA A 396 32.87 6.74 46.12
CA ALA A 396 31.64 5.94 45.97
C ALA A 396 31.38 4.97 47.14
N MET A 397 32.47 4.50 47.83
CA MET A 397 32.34 3.65 49.00
C MET A 397 32.07 4.42 50.30
N GLN A 398 32.51 5.68 50.40
CA GLN A 398 32.29 6.53 51.58
C GLN A 398 30.88 7.12 51.69
N GLN A 399 30.16 7.28 50.59
CA GLN A 399 28.77 7.79 50.56
C GLN A 399 27.70 6.77 50.98
N GLY A 400 28.09 5.61 51.48
CA GLY A 400 27.19 4.53 51.91
C GLY A 400 26.91 4.41 53.40
N ASP A 401 27.52 5.26 54.23
CA ASP A 401 27.38 5.16 55.73
C ASP A 401 26.49 6.29 56.33
N ILE A 402 25.77 7.02 55.54
CA ILE A 402 24.83 8.05 56.04
C ILE A 402 23.48 7.83 55.37
N ASP A 403 22.75 6.82 55.87
CA ASP A 403 21.26 6.75 55.95
C ASP A 403 20.89 5.59 56.91
#